data_c95cecff7871a20492e174d0ae3043e7
#
_entry.id   c95cecff7871a20492e174d0ae3043e7
#
_cell.length_a   1.000
_cell.length_b   1.000
_cell.length_c   1.000
_cell.angle_alpha   90.00
_cell.angle_beta   90.00
_cell.angle_gamma   90.00
#
_symmetry.space_group_name_H-M   'P 1'
#
loop_
_entity.id
_entity.type
_entity.pdbx_description
1 polymer ?
#
loop_
_entity_poly.entity_id
_entity_poly.type
_entity_poly.pdbx_seq_one_letter_code
_entity_poly.pdbx_strand_id
1 'polypeptide(L)'
;MASGSLLTKVHKAYQELAKLGLVKGTTHHIHGAQATGCSPISVAQKAGLDFFKPVKPDTIAKSLAIGTPADGFYALKVMQDTNGHAEDVTDEEIREGIRLLAECEGIFAETAGGVTVGVAKKLIASGKIPSDDSAVLCITGHGLKTLDAVVGHAGQAAEIKPSLREFEALVAREDKPTVKA
;
A
#
# COMPACT_ATOMS: atom_id res chain seq x y z
N MET A 1 -0.96 7.26 0.84
CA MET A 1 -1.44 8.55 1.41
C MET A 1 -2.29 9.29 0.39
N ALA A 2 -3.39 9.87 0.85
CA ALA A 2 -4.26 10.74 0.06
C ALA A 2 -3.85 12.21 0.26
N SER A 3 -4.44 12.90 1.25
CA SER A 3 -4.12 14.28 1.58
C SER A 3 -2.78 14.47 2.33
N GLY A 4 -2.21 13.43 2.92
CA GLY A 4 -1.07 13.49 3.82
C GLY A 4 -1.41 13.57 5.31
N SER A 5 -2.69 13.76 5.67
CA SER A 5 -3.14 13.95 7.05
C SER A 5 -2.72 12.84 8.01
N LEU A 6 -2.96 11.57 7.66
CA LEU A 6 -2.60 10.44 8.54
C LEU A 6 -1.09 10.44 8.83
N LEU A 7 -0.28 10.58 7.79
CA LEU A 7 1.18 10.60 7.89
C LEU A 7 1.66 11.71 8.85
N THR A 8 1.15 12.92 8.68
CA THR A 8 1.54 14.07 9.51
C THR A 8 1.07 13.90 10.96
N LYS A 9 -0.11 13.31 11.20
CA LYS A 9 -0.63 13.09 12.55
C LYS A 9 0.07 11.95 13.28
N VAL A 10 0.48 10.90 12.59
CA VAL A 10 1.35 9.86 13.16
C VAL A 10 2.66 10.46 13.64
N HIS A 11 3.33 11.26 12.80
CA HIS A 11 4.56 11.95 13.21
C HIS A 11 4.35 12.87 14.41
N LYS A 12 3.28 13.69 14.40
CA LYS A 12 2.93 14.56 15.51
C LYS A 12 2.73 13.77 16.81
N ALA A 13 2.01 12.65 16.75
CA ALA A 13 1.78 11.78 17.93
C ALA A 13 3.10 11.25 18.49
N TYR A 14 4.04 10.83 17.66
CA TYR A 14 5.38 10.43 18.12
C TYR A 14 6.12 11.55 18.84
N GLN A 15 6.08 12.77 18.30
CA GLN A 15 6.69 13.92 18.94
C GLN A 15 6.05 14.24 20.30
N GLU A 16 4.72 14.13 20.40
CA GLU A 16 3.99 14.36 21.66
C GLU A 16 4.33 13.29 22.69
N LEU A 17 4.34 12.01 22.32
CA LEU A 17 4.73 10.90 23.20
C LEU A 17 6.17 11.05 23.73
N ALA A 18 7.09 11.48 22.86
CA ALA A 18 8.47 11.74 23.24
C ALA A 18 8.58 12.90 24.25
N LYS A 19 7.87 14.02 24.00
CA LYS A 19 7.83 15.17 24.92
C LYS A 19 7.25 14.82 26.29
N LEU A 20 6.30 13.89 26.34
CA LEU A 20 5.70 13.39 27.57
C LEU A 20 6.57 12.34 28.26
N GLY A 21 7.70 11.93 27.68
CA GLY A 21 8.57 10.89 28.22
C GLY A 21 7.98 9.47 28.16
N LEU A 22 6.92 9.26 27.36
CA LEU A 22 6.25 7.97 27.23
C LEU A 22 6.95 7.02 26.27
N VAL A 23 7.78 7.54 25.38
CA VAL A 23 8.65 6.76 24.50
C VAL A 23 10.09 7.23 24.62
N LYS A 24 11.04 6.28 24.54
CA LYS A 24 12.47 6.56 24.54
C LYS A 24 13.00 6.45 23.10
N GLY A 25 13.79 7.41 22.69
CA GLY A 25 14.34 7.46 21.35
C GLY A 25 13.30 7.95 20.34
N THR A 26 13.74 8.74 19.40
CA THR A 26 12.86 9.39 18.42
C THR A 26 13.35 9.16 17.00
N THR A 27 14.32 8.26 16.82
CA THR A 27 14.78 7.91 15.49
C THR A 27 13.74 7.03 14.84
N HIS A 28 12.92 7.63 14.00
CA HIS A 28 11.94 6.94 13.17
C HIS A 28 11.93 7.57 11.78
N HIS A 29 11.74 6.74 10.78
CA HIS A 29 11.60 7.16 9.40
C HIS A 29 10.12 7.05 9.00
N ILE A 30 9.57 8.08 8.39
CA ILE A 30 8.18 8.08 7.92
C ILE A 30 8.18 8.09 6.40
N HIS A 31 7.72 7.00 5.82
CA HIS A 31 7.65 6.82 4.37
C HIS A 31 6.25 7.09 3.83
N GLY A 32 6.19 7.59 2.61
CA GLY A 32 4.95 7.92 1.94
C GLY A 32 4.64 6.97 0.79
N ALA A 33 3.39 6.51 0.69
CA ALA A 33 2.93 5.60 -0.35
C ALA A 33 1.77 6.19 -1.14
N GLN A 34 1.88 6.26 -2.48
CA GLN A 34 0.83 6.71 -3.37
C GLN A 34 0.62 5.75 -4.55
N ALA A 35 -0.49 5.90 -5.28
CA ALA A 35 -0.70 5.24 -6.55
C ALA A 35 -0.11 6.10 -7.68
N THR A 36 0.53 5.51 -8.69
CA THR A 36 1.16 6.23 -9.82
C THR A 36 0.17 7.15 -10.53
N GLY A 37 -1.09 6.71 -10.70
CA GLY A 37 -2.14 7.53 -11.29
C GLY A 37 -2.61 8.71 -10.43
N CYS A 38 -2.10 8.85 -9.19
CA CYS A 38 -2.32 10.01 -8.33
C CYS A 38 -1.21 10.11 -7.26
N SER A 39 -0.01 10.58 -7.67
CA SER A 39 1.19 10.60 -6.82
C SER A 39 1.86 11.97 -6.68
N PRO A 40 1.10 13.08 -6.47
CA PRO A 40 1.69 14.42 -6.46
C PRO A 40 2.77 14.59 -5.38
N ILE A 41 2.57 14.01 -4.19
CA ILE A 41 3.52 14.12 -3.08
C ILE A 41 4.76 13.25 -3.35
N SER A 42 4.58 12.01 -3.83
CA SER A 42 5.70 11.10 -4.13
C SER A 42 6.58 11.65 -5.25
N VAL A 43 5.98 12.22 -6.29
CA VAL A 43 6.72 12.89 -7.39
C VAL A 43 7.54 14.07 -6.87
N ALA A 44 6.95 14.92 -6.03
CA ALA A 44 7.64 16.08 -5.48
C ALA A 44 8.81 15.64 -4.56
N GLN A 45 8.59 14.65 -3.69
CA GLN A 45 9.62 14.14 -2.78
C GLN A 45 10.79 13.51 -3.57
N LYS A 46 10.52 12.68 -4.58
CA LYS A 46 11.55 12.07 -5.44
C LYS A 46 12.36 13.12 -6.22
N ALA A 47 11.75 14.24 -6.55
CA ALA A 47 12.40 15.37 -7.24
C ALA A 47 13.10 16.36 -6.28
N GLY A 48 13.07 16.13 -4.97
CA GLY A 48 13.66 17.03 -3.97
C GLY A 48 12.95 18.39 -3.88
N LEU A 49 11.66 18.45 -4.20
CA LEU A 49 10.88 19.68 -4.18
C LEU A 49 10.20 19.88 -2.83
N ASP A 50 10.08 21.12 -2.40
CA ASP A 50 9.36 21.48 -1.18
C ASP A 50 7.86 21.59 -1.37
N PHE A 51 7.38 21.54 -2.61
CA PHE A 51 5.97 21.66 -2.93
C PHE A 51 5.58 20.75 -4.11
N PHE A 52 4.37 20.24 -4.07
CA PHE A 52 3.82 19.39 -5.12
C PHE A 52 3.07 20.18 -6.19
N LYS A 53 2.94 19.62 -7.39
CA LYS A 53 2.05 20.11 -8.43
C LYS A 53 0.75 19.31 -8.39
N PRO A 54 -0.43 19.97 -8.46
CA PRO A 54 -1.71 19.27 -8.57
C PRO A 54 -1.75 18.34 -9.80
N VAL A 55 -2.42 17.19 -9.65
CA VAL A 55 -2.61 16.20 -10.72
C VAL A 55 -4.09 15.82 -10.83
N LYS A 56 -4.53 15.42 -12.03
CA LYS A 56 -5.84 14.79 -12.20
C LYS A 56 -5.72 13.32 -11.84
N PRO A 57 -6.48 12.80 -10.85
CA PRO A 57 -6.40 11.40 -10.45
C PRO A 57 -6.92 10.45 -11.53
N ASP A 58 -6.18 9.34 -11.73
CA ASP A 58 -6.57 8.21 -12.58
C ASP A 58 -5.99 6.92 -11.98
N THR A 59 -6.71 6.29 -11.06
CA THR A 59 -6.29 5.06 -10.35
C THR A 59 -7.47 4.30 -9.76
N ILE A 60 -7.33 3.00 -9.59
CA ILE A 60 -8.28 2.16 -8.84
C ILE A 60 -8.28 2.46 -7.34
N ALA A 61 -7.22 3.06 -6.80
CA ALA A 61 -7.12 3.45 -5.39
C ALA A 61 -7.93 4.72 -5.10
N LYS A 62 -9.24 4.65 -5.27
CA LYS A 62 -10.17 5.79 -5.22
C LYS A 62 -10.10 6.58 -3.91
N SER A 63 -9.90 5.91 -2.77
CA SER A 63 -9.75 6.57 -1.46
C SER A 63 -8.44 7.38 -1.35
N LEU A 64 -7.46 7.13 -2.21
CA LEU A 64 -6.20 7.87 -2.29
C LEU A 64 -6.17 8.89 -3.43
N ALA A 65 -7.21 8.97 -4.25
CA ALA A 65 -7.29 9.77 -5.46
C ALA A 65 -7.52 11.27 -5.17
N ILE A 66 -6.61 11.89 -4.42
CA ILE A 66 -6.62 13.32 -4.09
C ILE A 66 -5.49 14.02 -4.82
N GLY A 67 -5.81 14.62 -5.95
CA GLY A 67 -4.82 15.29 -6.81
C GLY A 67 -4.29 16.61 -6.29
N THR A 68 -5.01 17.23 -5.34
CA THR A 68 -4.57 18.45 -4.63
C THR A 68 -4.60 18.17 -3.12
N PRO A 69 -3.57 17.50 -2.58
CA PRO A 69 -3.53 17.08 -1.19
C PRO A 69 -3.43 18.26 -0.22
N ALA A 70 -4.41 18.40 0.69
CA ALA A 70 -4.48 19.52 1.64
C ALA A 70 -3.26 19.61 2.57
N ASP A 71 -2.75 18.45 3.03
CA ASP A 71 -1.59 18.36 3.91
C ASP A 71 -0.30 17.96 3.16
N GLY A 72 -0.28 18.09 1.83
CA GLY A 72 0.83 17.62 0.99
C GLY A 72 2.16 18.29 1.33
N PHE A 73 2.17 19.59 1.60
CA PHE A 73 3.35 20.34 2.05
C PHE A 73 3.89 19.77 3.38
N TYR A 74 3.02 19.55 4.35
CA TYR A 74 3.42 19.01 5.65
C TYR A 74 3.90 17.56 5.55
N ALA A 75 3.31 16.75 4.66
CA ALA A 75 3.75 15.39 4.41
C ALA A 75 5.17 15.36 3.80
N LEU A 76 5.46 16.23 2.83
CA LEU A 76 6.82 16.39 2.29
C LEU A 76 7.81 16.76 3.39
N LYS A 77 7.47 17.76 4.19
CA LYS A 77 8.33 18.20 5.30
C LYS A 77 8.59 17.08 6.30
N VAL A 78 7.57 16.33 6.69
CA VAL A 78 7.75 15.20 7.63
C VAL A 78 8.70 14.15 7.07
N MET A 79 8.56 13.77 5.80
CA MET A 79 9.46 12.82 5.17
C MET A 79 10.91 13.35 5.11
N GLN A 80 11.09 14.64 4.81
CA GLN A 80 12.41 15.29 4.84
C GLN A 80 13.01 15.28 6.26
N ASP A 81 12.25 15.75 7.26
CA ASP A 81 12.69 15.88 8.65
C ASP A 81 13.02 14.50 9.30
N THR A 82 12.38 13.42 8.82
CA THR A 82 12.59 12.06 9.32
C THR A 82 13.48 11.19 8.43
N ASN A 83 14.10 11.78 7.40
CA ASN A 83 14.89 11.06 6.40
C ASN A 83 14.08 9.87 5.79
N GLY A 84 12.78 10.08 5.61
CA GLY A 84 11.89 9.14 4.97
C GLY A 84 11.86 9.29 3.45
N HIS A 85 11.26 8.32 2.79
CA HIS A 85 11.15 8.27 1.34
C HIS A 85 9.70 8.13 0.91
N ALA A 86 9.39 8.56 -0.30
CA ALA A 86 8.12 8.27 -0.93
C ALA A 86 8.32 7.45 -2.21
N GLU A 87 7.34 6.59 -2.49
CA GLU A 87 7.28 5.84 -3.74
C GLU A 87 5.84 5.69 -4.19
N ASP A 88 5.64 5.32 -5.45
CA ASP A 88 4.33 5.04 -6.01
C ASP A 88 4.28 3.71 -6.75
N VAL A 89 3.06 3.19 -6.89
CA VAL A 89 2.77 1.89 -7.50
C VAL A 89 1.64 2.01 -8.52
N THR A 90 1.75 1.23 -9.60
CA THR A 90 0.71 1.12 -10.62
C THR A 90 -0.52 0.38 -10.10
N ASP A 91 -1.63 0.47 -10.82
CA ASP A 91 -2.85 -0.25 -10.45
C ASP A 91 -2.67 -1.78 -10.41
N GLU A 92 -1.80 -2.32 -11.26
CA GLU A 92 -1.46 -3.75 -11.23
C GLU A 92 -0.64 -4.11 -9.98
N GLU A 93 0.38 -3.31 -9.66
CA GLU A 93 1.16 -3.48 -8.43
C GLU A 93 0.31 -3.33 -7.15
N ILE A 94 -0.78 -2.53 -7.21
CA ILE A 94 -1.77 -2.45 -6.13
C ILE A 94 -2.47 -3.79 -5.95
N ARG A 95 -2.96 -4.42 -7.03
CA ARG A 95 -3.60 -5.75 -6.97
C ARG A 95 -2.64 -6.81 -6.47
N GLU A 96 -1.39 -6.79 -6.95
CA GLU A 96 -0.33 -7.68 -6.43
C GLU A 96 -0.08 -7.48 -4.94
N GLY A 97 -0.05 -6.24 -4.46
CA GLY A 97 0.10 -5.91 -3.04
C GLY A 97 -1.05 -6.44 -2.19
N ILE A 98 -2.30 -6.33 -2.67
CA ILE A 98 -3.48 -6.90 -2.00
C ILE A 98 -3.35 -8.43 -1.92
N ARG A 99 -2.98 -9.08 -3.04
CA ARG A 99 -2.81 -10.53 -3.10
C ARG A 99 -1.70 -11.01 -2.17
N LEU A 100 -0.53 -10.37 -2.22
CA LEU A 100 0.61 -10.70 -1.38
C LEU A 100 0.25 -10.65 0.12
N LEU A 101 -0.44 -9.61 0.54
CA LEU A 101 -0.87 -9.46 1.93
C LEU A 101 -1.87 -10.56 2.34
N ALA A 102 -2.78 -10.92 1.45
CA ALA A 102 -3.74 -12.00 1.69
C ALA A 102 -3.06 -13.38 1.76
N GLU A 103 -2.11 -13.65 0.86
CA GLU A 103 -1.37 -14.93 0.81
C GLU A 103 -0.43 -15.11 2.01
N CYS A 104 0.25 -14.04 2.45
CA CYS A 104 1.24 -14.13 3.53
C CYS A 104 0.65 -13.98 4.92
N GLU A 105 -0.36 -13.12 5.09
CA GLU A 105 -0.88 -12.72 6.39
C GLU A 105 -2.38 -13.04 6.59
N GLY A 106 -3.06 -13.53 5.56
CA GLY A 106 -4.51 -13.79 5.62
C GLY A 106 -5.34 -12.49 5.68
N ILE A 107 -4.77 -11.34 5.33
CA ILE A 107 -5.43 -10.04 5.41
C ILE A 107 -5.91 -9.60 4.04
N PHE A 108 -7.22 -9.50 3.85
CA PHE A 108 -7.82 -8.92 2.66
C PHE A 108 -7.98 -7.41 2.82
N ALA A 109 -7.01 -6.66 2.29
CA ALA A 109 -6.98 -5.21 2.37
C ALA A 109 -7.66 -4.52 1.18
N GLU A 110 -8.16 -3.29 1.39
CA GLU A 110 -8.58 -2.40 0.30
C GLU A 110 -7.38 -1.94 -0.55
N THR A 111 -7.65 -1.26 -1.67
CA THR A 111 -6.61 -0.74 -2.58
C THR A 111 -5.57 0.13 -1.88
N ALA A 112 -5.93 0.91 -0.85
CA ALA A 112 -4.97 1.68 -0.06
C ALA A 112 -3.95 0.79 0.67
N GLY A 113 -4.38 -0.38 1.17
CA GLY A 113 -3.47 -1.40 1.74
C GLY A 113 -2.53 -1.98 0.69
N GLY A 114 -3.05 -2.28 -0.52
CA GLY A 114 -2.23 -2.71 -1.65
C GLY A 114 -1.16 -1.70 -2.04
N VAL A 115 -1.50 -0.41 -2.06
CA VAL A 115 -0.53 0.68 -2.27
C VAL A 115 0.56 0.67 -1.20
N THR A 116 0.18 0.52 0.07
CA THR A 116 1.14 0.50 1.19
C THR A 116 2.12 -0.67 1.06
N VAL A 117 1.62 -1.88 0.79
CA VAL A 117 2.44 -3.10 0.63
C VAL A 117 3.35 -2.99 -0.60
N GLY A 118 2.81 -2.58 -1.75
CA GLY A 118 3.57 -2.45 -2.97
C GLY A 118 4.71 -1.41 -2.87
N VAL A 119 4.45 -0.27 -2.22
CA VAL A 119 5.49 0.74 -1.96
C VAL A 119 6.53 0.24 -0.97
N ALA A 120 6.13 -0.43 0.11
CA ALA A 120 7.08 -1.02 1.06
C ALA A 120 8.03 -2.00 0.35
N LYS A 121 7.50 -2.88 -0.50
CA LYS A 121 8.28 -3.80 -1.33
C LYS A 121 9.32 -3.05 -2.20
N LYS A 122 8.93 -1.96 -2.85
CA LYS A 122 9.85 -1.14 -3.67
C LYS A 122 10.94 -0.46 -2.83
N LEU A 123 10.57 0.10 -1.67
CA LEU A 123 11.53 0.78 -0.80
C LEU A 123 12.54 -0.19 -0.18
N ILE A 124 12.12 -1.40 0.19
CA ILE A 124 12.99 -2.47 0.66
C ILE A 124 13.92 -2.95 -0.47
N ALA A 125 13.36 -3.23 -1.65
CA ALA A 125 14.14 -3.69 -2.80
C ALA A 125 15.19 -2.68 -3.27
N SER A 126 14.93 -1.37 -3.08
CA SER A 126 15.88 -0.29 -3.39
C SER A 126 16.85 0.06 -2.24
N GLY A 127 16.78 -0.67 -1.12
CA GLY A 127 17.65 -0.41 0.07
C GLY A 127 17.30 0.87 0.82
N LYS A 128 16.18 1.52 0.52
CA LYS A 128 15.70 2.72 1.24
C LYS A 128 15.09 2.39 2.60
N ILE A 129 14.62 1.17 2.77
CA ILE A 129 14.30 0.56 4.05
C ILE A 129 15.27 -0.63 4.19
N PRO A 130 16.20 -0.59 5.16
CA PRO A 130 17.10 -1.71 5.43
C PRO A 130 16.35 -2.98 5.77
N SER A 131 16.86 -4.14 5.37
CA SER A 131 16.19 -5.43 5.56
C SER A 131 16.12 -5.88 7.02
N ASP A 132 16.95 -5.30 7.89
CA ASP A 132 17.02 -5.53 9.33
C ASP A 132 16.26 -4.51 10.16
N ASP A 133 15.64 -3.51 9.52
CA ASP A 133 14.78 -2.53 10.18
C ASP A 133 13.39 -3.10 10.47
N SER A 134 12.81 -2.65 11.59
CA SER A 134 11.40 -2.91 11.89
C SER A 134 10.52 -1.88 11.21
N ALA A 135 9.56 -2.33 10.39
CA ALA A 135 8.63 -1.48 9.68
C ALA A 135 7.18 -1.74 10.09
N VAL A 136 6.40 -0.68 10.27
CA VAL A 136 4.94 -0.74 10.50
C VAL A 136 4.23 -0.34 9.22
N LEU A 137 3.47 -1.25 8.63
CA LEU A 137 2.63 -0.99 7.47
C LEU A 137 1.21 -0.62 7.93
N CYS A 138 0.76 0.60 7.62
CA CYS A 138 -0.57 1.09 8.00
C CYS A 138 -1.64 0.54 7.05
N ILE A 139 -2.22 -0.62 7.37
CA ILE A 139 -3.33 -1.22 6.62
C ILE A 139 -4.65 -0.72 7.23
N THR A 140 -5.28 0.23 6.58
CA THR A 140 -6.36 1.05 7.17
C THR A 140 -7.77 0.67 6.76
N GLY A 141 -7.94 -0.23 5.79
CA GLY A 141 -9.27 -0.61 5.31
C GLY A 141 -9.36 -2.02 4.78
N HIS A 142 -10.58 -2.57 4.89
CA HIS A 142 -10.90 -3.93 4.46
C HIS A 142 -11.21 -3.99 2.95
N GLY A 143 -10.82 -5.07 2.28
CA GLY A 143 -10.96 -5.27 0.83
C GLY A 143 -12.39 -5.23 0.30
N LEU A 144 -13.40 -5.53 1.14
CA LEU A 144 -14.82 -5.40 0.73
C LEU A 144 -15.22 -3.98 0.33
N LYS A 145 -14.46 -2.95 0.71
CA LYS A 145 -14.70 -1.56 0.28
C LYS A 145 -14.37 -1.31 -1.19
N THR A 146 -13.51 -2.13 -1.78
CA THR A 146 -12.98 -1.96 -3.14
C THR A 146 -12.96 -3.28 -3.91
N LEU A 147 -14.03 -4.07 -3.81
CA LEU A 147 -14.16 -5.35 -4.51
C LEU A 147 -13.99 -5.22 -6.03
N ASP A 148 -14.46 -4.13 -6.60
CA ASP A 148 -14.35 -3.81 -8.02
C ASP A 148 -12.88 -3.77 -8.51
N ALA A 149 -11.93 -3.50 -7.63
CA ALA A 149 -10.52 -3.49 -7.96
C ALA A 149 -9.91 -4.90 -8.15
N VAL A 150 -10.51 -5.94 -7.57
CA VAL A 150 -9.99 -7.32 -7.56
C VAL A 150 -10.90 -8.34 -8.25
N VAL A 151 -12.17 -8.01 -8.46
CA VAL A 151 -13.11 -8.86 -9.22
C VAL A 151 -12.56 -9.07 -10.64
N GLY A 152 -12.50 -10.33 -11.07
CA GLY A 152 -11.93 -10.73 -12.37
C GLY A 152 -10.40 -10.87 -12.37
N HIS A 153 -9.72 -10.46 -11.30
CA HIS A 153 -8.28 -10.64 -11.09
C HIS A 153 -7.93 -11.68 -10.01
N ALA A 154 -8.91 -12.09 -9.20
CA ALA A 154 -8.84 -13.26 -8.34
C ALA A 154 -9.36 -14.49 -9.10
N GLY A 155 -8.98 -15.69 -8.66
CA GLY A 155 -9.46 -16.93 -9.26
C GLY A 155 -11.01 -16.97 -9.31
N GLN A 156 -11.56 -17.59 -10.35
CA GLN A 156 -13.00 -17.80 -10.45
C GLN A 156 -13.39 -19.05 -9.66
N ALA A 157 -14.49 -18.96 -8.91
CA ALA A 157 -15.07 -20.13 -8.27
C ALA A 157 -15.60 -21.11 -9.32
N ALA A 158 -15.23 -22.38 -9.18
CA ALA A 158 -15.76 -23.42 -10.05
C ALA A 158 -17.18 -23.79 -9.58
N GLU A 159 -18.13 -23.81 -10.51
CA GLU A 159 -19.48 -24.33 -10.24
C GLU A 159 -19.49 -25.84 -10.41
N ILE A 160 -19.87 -26.55 -9.36
CA ILE A 160 -20.02 -28.02 -9.35
C ILE A 160 -21.38 -28.41 -8.77
N LYS A 161 -21.88 -29.62 -9.13
CA LYS A 161 -23.03 -30.20 -8.43
C LYS A 161 -22.63 -30.55 -6.99
N PRO A 162 -23.55 -30.47 -6.01
CA PRO A 162 -23.26 -30.77 -4.61
C PRO A 162 -23.08 -32.28 -4.39
N SER A 163 -21.95 -32.81 -4.85
CA SER A 163 -21.57 -34.22 -4.67
C SER A 163 -20.07 -34.36 -4.46
N LEU A 164 -19.66 -35.33 -3.62
CA LEU A 164 -18.25 -35.63 -3.37
C LEU A 164 -17.50 -35.96 -4.65
N ARG A 165 -18.13 -36.73 -5.55
CA ARG A 165 -17.55 -37.10 -6.84
C ARG A 165 -17.18 -35.91 -7.71
N GLU A 166 -18.04 -34.88 -7.77
CA GLU A 166 -17.78 -33.66 -8.54
C GLU A 166 -16.65 -32.85 -7.91
N PHE A 167 -16.61 -32.78 -6.58
CA PHE A 167 -15.52 -32.11 -5.86
C PHE A 167 -14.17 -32.81 -6.08
N GLU A 168 -14.09 -34.14 -5.92
CA GLU A 168 -12.88 -34.92 -6.16
C GLU A 168 -12.41 -34.79 -7.62
N ALA A 169 -13.34 -34.76 -8.58
CA ALA A 169 -13.01 -34.55 -9.99
C ALA A 169 -12.44 -33.15 -10.28
N LEU A 170 -12.90 -32.13 -9.56
CA LEU A 170 -12.36 -30.77 -9.65
C LEU A 170 -10.94 -30.71 -9.11
N VAL A 171 -10.71 -31.18 -7.88
CA VAL A 171 -9.40 -31.20 -7.23
C VAL A 171 -8.37 -31.95 -8.07
N ALA A 172 -8.73 -33.13 -8.61
CA ALA A 172 -7.85 -33.92 -9.45
C ALA A 172 -7.48 -33.24 -10.80
N ARG A 173 -8.24 -32.21 -11.22
CA ARG A 173 -7.91 -31.40 -12.41
C ARG A 173 -6.93 -30.28 -12.06
N GLU A 174 -7.05 -29.68 -10.87
CA GLU A 174 -6.18 -28.59 -10.41
C GLU A 174 -4.78 -29.09 -10.01
N ASP A 175 -4.67 -30.33 -9.49
CA ASP A 175 -3.38 -30.96 -9.14
C ASP A 175 -2.52 -31.37 -10.35
N LYS A 176 -3.00 -31.21 -11.58
CA LYS A 176 -2.17 -31.42 -12.75
C LYS A 176 -1.25 -30.21 -12.98
N PRO A 177 0.09 -30.37 -12.92
CA PRO A 177 1.00 -29.30 -13.18
C PRO A 177 0.72 -28.75 -14.59
N THR A 178 0.37 -27.46 -14.67
CA THR A 178 0.29 -26.74 -15.94
C THR A 178 1.70 -26.69 -16.52
N VAL A 179 2.02 -27.64 -17.37
CA VAL A 179 3.22 -27.57 -18.23
C VAL A 179 3.00 -26.39 -19.15
N LYS A 180 3.58 -25.24 -18.81
CA LYS A 180 3.69 -24.12 -19.76
C LYS A 180 4.64 -24.58 -20.86
N ALA A 181 4.10 -24.75 -22.06
CA ALA A 181 4.87 -24.94 -23.30
C ALA A 181 5.62 -23.63 -23.66
#